data_733ff6cab91b284ef893117e7d7c7eed
#
_entry.id   733ff6cab91b284ef893117e7d7c7eed
#
_cell.length_a   1.000
_cell.length_b   1.000
_cell.length_c   1.000
_cell.angle_alpha   90.00
_cell.angle_beta   90.00
_cell.angle_gamma   90.00
#
_symmetry.space_group_name_H-M   'P 1'
#
loop_
_entity.id
_entity.type
_entity.pdbx_description
1 polymer ?
#
loop_
_entity_poly.entity_id
_entity_poly.type
_entity_poly.pdbx_seq_one_letter_code
_entity_poly.pdbx_strand_id
1 'polypeptide(L)'
;FQAEDGIRDRSPSRGLGDVYKRQPYGVSLPNQNSEFGHWNWFPKGEGKDFTFNKSLAPLEPFRNQVTVLGGLSHPKVRRIGGHDSGDTFLTGEEMSLRATGLKNSISLDQFMAQTHRLGASTRFSSLALSSDGGVGMPTRANTLSYSSSGQPIPSFNRPAIVFERLFGLKGDSIEAQRKGLTRTGSHLDLLLDEAKSLHRKLGKNDQDKLDQYLTSVREIEQDVERSARWLDMPKPKVNAEKLALDADNETPGKLIYTMLDLIALAFQTDSTRFVTYQLASMHGAISIANKFPSLLGFAKDAHGLAHGAGKGKGAENRGKWDLYQTECLTYLIKRLSEMKEGDGSVLDNTCIFYGSSNSKTHNNTNYPLILA
;
A
#
# COMPACT_ATOMS: atom_id res chain seq x y z
N PHE A 1 21.51 9.59 -17.42
CA PHE A 1 21.02 10.95 -17.18
C PHE A 1 21.76 11.48 -15.97
N GLN A 2 22.72 12.40 -16.18
CA GLN A 2 23.40 13.11 -15.11
C GLN A 2 22.38 14.10 -14.55
N ALA A 3 22.06 13.98 -13.26
CA ALA A 3 21.45 15.05 -12.52
C ALA A 3 22.58 16.04 -12.21
N GLU A 4 22.53 17.22 -12.81
CA GLU A 4 23.45 18.29 -12.51
C GLU A 4 23.31 18.73 -11.06
N ASP A 5 24.43 18.80 -10.42
CA ASP A 5 24.82 19.40 -9.14
C ASP A 5 23.71 20.00 -8.26
N GLY A 6 23.48 19.34 -7.14
CA GLY A 6 22.63 19.80 -6.05
C GLY A 6 22.24 18.73 -5.05
N ILE A 7 22.58 17.48 -5.29
CA ILE A 7 22.31 16.37 -4.36
C ILE A 7 23.56 16.19 -3.49
N ARG A 8 23.48 16.73 -2.27
CA ARG A 8 24.49 16.51 -1.24
C ARG A 8 24.72 15.02 -1.03
N ASP A 9 26.01 14.70 -0.88
CA ASP A 9 26.62 13.45 -0.49
C ASP A 9 25.67 12.51 0.27
N ARG A 10 25.13 11.52 -0.43
CA ARG A 10 24.22 10.52 0.14
C ARG A 10 25.05 9.33 0.55
N SER A 11 25.30 9.21 1.86
CA SER A 11 25.89 7.99 2.43
C SER A 11 25.05 6.76 2.07
N PRO A 12 25.66 5.61 1.73
CA PRO A 12 24.95 4.40 1.27
C PRO A 12 24.08 3.66 2.32
N SER A 13 23.88 4.20 3.50
CA SER A 13 23.12 3.57 4.59
C SER A 13 21.68 4.11 4.74
N ARG A 14 21.08 4.65 3.68
CA ARG A 14 19.82 5.40 3.79
C ARG A 14 18.63 4.65 3.27
N GLY A 15 18.04 3.91 4.18
CA GLY A 15 16.60 3.75 4.24
C GLY A 15 16.01 2.74 3.26
N LEU A 16 15.64 1.61 3.80
CA LEU A 16 14.70 0.66 3.22
C LEU A 16 13.50 1.40 2.62
N GLY A 17 13.32 1.28 1.33
CA GLY A 17 12.06 1.60 0.67
C GLY A 17 11.12 0.43 0.87
N ASP A 18 9.95 0.63 1.46
CA ASP A 18 8.99 -0.44 1.70
C ASP A 18 7.75 -0.27 0.84
N VAL A 19 7.44 -1.26 0.02
CA VAL A 19 6.20 -1.34 -0.75
C VAL A 19 5.32 -2.43 -0.20
N TYR A 20 4.11 -2.06 0.24
CA TYR A 20 3.09 -2.99 0.68
C TYR A 20 1.99 -3.10 -0.38
N LYS A 21 2.02 -4.18 -1.16
CA LYS A 21 0.99 -4.43 -2.18
C LYS A 21 0.06 -5.56 -1.73
N ARG A 22 -1.23 -5.30 -1.74
CA ARG A 22 -2.25 -6.28 -1.39
C ARG A 22 -3.22 -6.48 -2.54
N GLN A 23 -3.53 -7.76 -2.84
CA GLN A 23 -4.69 -8.14 -3.64
C GLN A 23 -5.86 -8.55 -2.73
N PRO A 24 -7.13 -8.26 -3.10
CA PRO A 24 -8.27 -8.71 -2.34
C PRO A 24 -8.57 -10.18 -2.63
N TYR A 25 -9.29 -10.79 -1.70
CA TYR A 25 -9.75 -12.17 -1.78
C TYR A 25 -8.60 -13.19 -1.95
N GLY A 26 -8.79 -14.41 -1.54
CA GLY A 26 -7.77 -15.44 -1.59
C GLY A 26 -7.24 -15.74 -2.99
N VAL A 27 -6.27 -16.61 -3.06
CA VAL A 27 -5.58 -17.06 -4.28
C VAL A 27 -6.08 -18.43 -4.74
N SER A 28 -5.61 -18.89 -5.89
CA SER A 28 -5.87 -20.25 -6.38
C SER A 28 -5.11 -21.29 -5.55
N LEU A 29 -5.82 -22.17 -4.88
CA LEU A 29 -5.26 -23.22 -4.03
C LEU A 29 -5.89 -24.59 -4.33
N PRO A 30 -5.80 -25.12 -5.58
CA PRO A 30 -6.17 -26.50 -5.87
C PRO A 30 -5.21 -27.46 -5.16
N ASN A 31 -5.62 -28.72 -4.98
CA ASN A 31 -4.70 -29.75 -4.52
C ASN A 31 -3.52 -29.84 -5.50
N GLN A 32 -2.29 -29.79 -4.98
CA GLN A 32 -1.06 -29.80 -5.81
C GLN A 32 -0.90 -31.05 -6.67
N ASN A 33 -1.52 -32.17 -6.28
CA ASN A 33 -1.51 -33.43 -7.01
C ASN A 33 -2.69 -33.60 -7.99
N SER A 34 -3.58 -32.60 -8.09
CA SER A 34 -4.69 -32.62 -9.04
C SER A 34 -4.27 -32.14 -10.43
N GLU A 35 -5.12 -32.36 -11.44
CA GLU A 35 -4.96 -31.83 -12.79
C GLU A 35 -4.65 -30.32 -12.81
N PHE A 36 -5.28 -29.55 -11.89
CA PHE A 36 -5.09 -28.10 -11.76
C PHE A 36 -4.00 -27.71 -10.75
N GLY A 37 -3.26 -28.66 -10.18
CA GLY A 37 -2.26 -28.44 -9.14
C GLY A 37 -1.18 -27.43 -9.52
N HIS A 38 -0.87 -27.33 -10.81
CA HIS A 38 0.08 -26.36 -11.36
C HIS A 38 -0.39 -24.90 -11.29
N TRP A 39 -1.63 -24.65 -10.92
CA TRP A 39 -2.19 -23.33 -10.60
C TRP A 39 -2.23 -23.03 -9.09
N ASN A 40 -1.72 -23.95 -8.24
CA ASN A 40 -1.60 -23.63 -6.82
C ASN A 40 -0.65 -22.44 -6.64
N TRP A 41 -1.06 -21.46 -5.86
CA TRP A 41 -0.27 -20.25 -5.66
C TRP A 41 1.03 -20.55 -4.90
N PHE A 42 0.98 -21.41 -3.87
CA PHE A 42 2.18 -21.79 -3.15
C PHE A 42 3.08 -22.68 -4.02
N PRO A 43 4.41 -22.45 -4.01
CA PRO A 43 5.36 -23.28 -4.77
C PRO A 43 5.38 -24.72 -4.25
N LYS A 44 5.96 -25.62 -5.02
CA LYS A 44 6.25 -26.99 -4.59
C LYS A 44 7.60 -27.05 -3.90
N GLY A 45 7.69 -27.79 -2.79
CA GLY A 45 8.91 -27.89 -2.00
C GLY A 45 9.09 -26.75 -1.01
N GLU A 46 10.18 -26.79 -0.27
CA GLU A 46 10.51 -25.87 0.81
C GLU A 46 11.98 -25.44 0.73
N GLY A 47 12.36 -24.43 1.52
CA GLY A 47 13.72 -23.93 1.59
C GLY A 47 14.19 -23.31 0.28
N LYS A 48 15.38 -23.64 -0.19
CA LYS A 48 15.97 -23.10 -1.43
C LYS A 48 15.58 -23.90 -2.68
N ASP A 49 15.13 -25.13 -2.51
CA ASP A 49 14.88 -26.08 -3.59
C ASP A 49 13.42 -26.12 -4.06
N PHE A 50 12.63 -25.09 -3.71
CA PHE A 50 11.26 -24.99 -4.15
C PHE A 50 11.15 -24.74 -5.66
N THR A 51 10.02 -25.10 -6.26
CA THR A 51 9.71 -24.84 -7.67
C THR A 51 8.46 -23.97 -7.75
N PHE A 52 8.55 -22.84 -8.46
CA PHE A 52 7.37 -22.01 -8.71
C PHE A 52 6.33 -22.75 -9.56
N ASN A 53 5.08 -22.67 -9.14
CA ASN A 53 3.94 -23.02 -9.97
C ASN A 53 3.63 -21.87 -10.95
N LYS A 54 2.70 -22.10 -11.91
CA LYS A 54 2.39 -21.13 -12.96
C LYS A 54 2.05 -19.74 -12.42
N SER A 55 1.31 -19.65 -11.31
CA SER A 55 0.90 -18.36 -10.73
C SER A 55 2.09 -17.49 -10.29
N LEU A 56 3.22 -18.08 -9.91
CA LEU A 56 4.42 -17.36 -9.47
C LEU A 56 5.60 -17.47 -10.45
N ALA A 57 5.44 -18.16 -11.58
CA ALA A 57 6.50 -18.36 -12.57
C ALA A 57 7.20 -17.06 -13.04
N PRO A 58 6.52 -15.89 -13.16
CA PRO A 58 7.19 -14.65 -13.54
C PRO A 58 8.30 -14.21 -12.58
N LEU A 59 8.31 -14.70 -11.32
CA LEU A 59 9.35 -14.39 -10.34
C LEU A 59 10.65 -15.19 -10.53
N GLU A 60 10.68 -16.17 -11.43
CA GLU A 60 11.87 -17.02 -11.63
C GLU A 60 13.18 -16.23 -11.85
N PRO A 61 13.21 -15.12 -12.63
CA PRO A 61 14.42 -14.32 -12.77
C PRO A 61 14.91 -13.67 -11.47
N PHE A 62 14.03 -13.51 -10.49
CA PHE A 62 14.31 -12.89 -9.19
C PHE A 62 14.28 -13.89 -8.03
N ARG A 63 14.41 -15.18 -8.32
CA ARG A 63 14.31 -16.27 -7.35
C ARG A 63 15.15 -16.06 -6.08
N ASN A 64 16.35 -15.56 -6.23
CA ASN A 64 17.29 -15.34 -5.11
C ASN A 64 16.95 -14.09 -4.27
N GLN A 65 16.05 -13.26 -4.74
CA GLN A 65 15.63 -12.01 -4.10
C GLN A 65 14.21 -12.10 -3.50
N VAL A 66 13.52 -13.25 -3.71
CA VAL A 66 12.15 -13.42 -3.21
C VAL A 66 12.03 -14.56 -2.22
N THR A 67 11.24 -14.36 -1.19
CA THR A 67 10.86 -15.38 -0.23
C THR A 67 9.34 -15.53 -0.22
N VAL A 68 8.84 -16.73 -0.52
CA VAL A 68 7.42 -17.05 -0.40
C VAL A 68 7.16 -17.58 1.00
N LEU A 69 6.26 -16.94 1.72
CA LEU A 69 5.92 -17.28 3.10
C LEU A 69 4.54 -17.96 3.15
N GLY A 70 4.50 -19.13 3.75
CA GLY A 70 3.27 -19.88 4.03
C GLY A 70 3.10 -20.15 5.53
N GLY A 71 1.90 -20.58 5.93
CA GLY A 71 1.59 -20.91 7.31
C GLY A 71 1.34 -19.72 8.25
N LEU A 72 1.51 -18.50 7.78
CA LEU A 72 1.36 -17.28 8.57
C LEU A 72 -0.07 -16.76 8.55
N SER A 73 -0.49 -16.13 9.63
CA SER A 73 -1.75 -15.39 9.74
C SER A 73 -1.73 -14.50 10.98
N HIS A 74 -2.57 -13.49 11.02
CA HIS A 74 -2.75 -12.69 12.23
C HIS A 74 -3.64 -13.45 13.24
N PRO A 75 -3.15 -13.79 14.43
CA PRO A 75 -3.92 -14.56 15.41
C PRO A 75 -5.25 -13.92 15.80
N LYS A 76 -5.27 -12.60 15.99
CA LYS A 76 -6.48 -11.84 16.36
C LYS A 76 -7.51 -11.80 15.22
N VAL A 77 -7.08 -11.93 13.97
CA VAL A 77 -7.93 -11.79 12.77
C VAL A 77 -8.64 -13.07 12.38
N ARG A 78 -8.21 -14.23 12.90
CA ARG A 78 -8.75 -15.55 12.52
C ARG A 78 -10.25 -15.72 12.77
N ARG A 79 -10.84 -14.90 13.65
CA ARG A 79 -12.26 -14.98 14.06
C ARG A 79 -13.15 -13.93 13.38
N ILE A 80 -12.59 -13.01 12.63
CA ILE A 80 -13.37 -12.00 11.91
C ILE A 80 -13.74 -12.49 10.51
N GLY A 81 -14.75 -11.86 9.92
CA GLY A 81 -15.18 -12.18 8.55
C GLY A 81 -14.08 -11.95 7.52
N GLY A 82 -13.99 -12.79 6.50
CA GLY A 82 -12.96 -12.67 5.47
C GLY A 82 -13.00 -11.33 4.71
N HIS A 83 -14.15 -10.68 4.63
CA HIS A 83 -14.26 -9.34 4.08
C HIS A 83 -13.62 -8.28 4.97
N ASP A 84 -13.74 -8.43 6.28
CA ASP A 84 -13.24 -7.45 7.26
C ASP A 84 -11.73 -7.61 7.52
N SER A 85 -11.16 -8.77 7.16
CA SER A 85 -9.72 -9.04 7.32
C SER A 85 -8.82 -8.13 6.47
N GLY A 86 -9.40 -7.47 5.49
CA GLY A 86 -8.70 -6.54 4.62
C GLY A 86 -8.01 -5.40 5.35
N ASP A 87 -8.73 -4.80 6.23
CA ASP A 87 -8.32 -3.62 6.98
C ASP A 87 -7.27 -3.95 8.06
N THR A 88 -7.05 -5.24 8.31
CA THR A 88 -6.11 -5.74 9.31
C THR A 88 -4.80 -6.24 8.70
N PHE A 89 -4.64 -6.17 7.39
CA PHE A 89 -3.48 -6.76 6.70
C PHE A 89 -2.15 -6.21 7.21
N LEU A 90 -2.05 -4.90 7.43
CA LEU A 90 -0.85 -4.25 7.96
C LEU A 90 -0.94 -3.87 9.44
N THR A 91 -2.09 -4.04 10.09
CA THR A 91 -2.26 -3.70 11.50
C THR A 91 -2.24 -4.93 12.42
N GLY A 92 -2.66 -6.09 11.91
CA GLY A 92 -2.78 -7.32 12.69
C GLY A 92 -3.77 -7.25 13.86
N GLU A 93 -4.54 -6.15 13.98
CA GLU A 93 -5.47 -5.91 15.08
C GLU A 93 -6.79 -6.62 14.84
N GLU A 94 -7.46 -6.99 15.92
CA GLU A 94 -8.85 -7.42 15.89
C GLU A 94 -9.74 -6.22 15.63
N MET A 95 -10.09 -6.00 14.37
CA MET A 95 -11.00 -4.95 14.01
C MET A 95 -12.42 -5.35 14.42
N SER A 96 -12.99 -4.63 15.36
CA SER A 96 -14.38 -4.83 15.77
C SER A 96 -15.18 -3.54 15.62
N LEU A 97 -16.36 -3.64 15.00
CA LEU A 97 -17.41 -2.64 15.16
C LEU A 97 -17.97 -2.79 16.56
N ARG A 98 -17.45 -2.03 17.52
CA ARG A 98 -18.05 -1.90 18.84
C ARG A 98 -19.05 -0.74 18.83
N ALA A 99 -19.95 -0.71 19.81
CA ALA A 99 -20.84 0.45 20.05
C ALA A 99 -20.09 1.78 20.17
N THR A 100 -18.77 1.75 20.39
CA THR A 100 -17.85 2.89 20.49
C THR A 100 -17.18 3.28 19.18
N GLY A 101 -17.52 2.62 18.04
CA GLY A 101 -16.92 2.86 16.73
C GLY A 101 -15.91 1.80 16.29
N LEU A 102 -15.29 2.05 15.15
CA LEU A 102 -14.25 1.19 14.57
C LEU A 102 -12.99 1.25 15.44
N LYS A 103 -12.49 0.10 15.87
CA LYS A 103 -11.19 -0.02 16.54
C LYS A 103 -10.20 -0.72 15.62
N ASN A 104 -9.16 0.00 15.21
CA ASN A 104 -7.98 -0.55 14.56
C ASN A 104 -6.72 -0.02 15.27
N SER A 105 -5.55 -0.37 14.79
CA SER A 105 -4.27 0.10 15.32
C SER A 105 -3.42 0.69 14.19
N ILE A 106 -2.25 1.22 14.55
CA ILE A 106 -1.28 1.72 13.58
C ILE A 106 -0.89 0.62 12.60
N SER A 107 -0.81 0.94 11.31
CA SER A 107 -0.32 0.03 10.29
C SER A 107 1.22 -0.01 10.23
N LEU A 108 1.78 -1.11 9.73
CA LEU A 108 3.22 -1.35 9.67
C LEU A 108 3.96 -0.23 8.94
N ASP A 109 3.44 0.24 7.78
CA ASP A 109 4.03 1.35 7.02
C ASP A 109 4.09 2.64 7.82
N GLN A 110 3.05 2.96 8.58
CA GLN A 110 3.01 4.15 9.44
C GLN A 110 3.90 3.98 10.68
N PHE A 111 3.91 2.79 11.27
CA PHE A 111 4.82 2.49 12.38
C PHE A 111 6.28 2.68 11.96
N MET A 112 6.69 2.16 10.81
CA MET A 112 8.05 2.30 10.28
C MET A 112 8.36 3.74 9.87
N ALA A 113 7.41 4.46 9.25
CA ALA A 113 7.60 5.86 8.89
C ALA A 113 7.83 6.77 10.10
N GLN A 114 7.18 6.48 11.23
CA GLN A 114 7.33 7.22 12.49
C GLN A 114 8.55 6.76 13.29
N THR A 115 8.85 5.46 13.27
CA THR A 115 9.98 4.86 13.97
C THR A 115 11.29 5.29 13.29
N HIS A 116 12.32 5.56 14.09
CA HIS A 116 13.65 5.98 13.60
C HIS A 116 13.63 7.21 12.69
N ARG A 117 12.54 7.96 12.63
CA ARG A 117 12.37 9.18 11.82
C ARG A 117 12.59 8.97 10.32
N LEU A 118 12.46 7.75 9.81
CA LEU A 118 12.68 7.45 8.39
C LEU A 118 11.76 8.27 7.48
N GLY A 119 10.47 8.37 7.82
CA GLY A 119 9.53 9.21 7.08
C GLY A 119 9.73 10.71 7.28
N ALA A 120 10.44 11.14 8.33
CA ALA A 120 10.67 12.55 8.58
C ALA A 120 11.75 13.16 7.67
N SER A 121 12.60 12.32 7.08
CA SER A 121 13.72 12.75 6.21
C SER A 121 13.31 12.94 4.73
N THR A 122 12.07 12.61 4.37
CA THR A 122 11.54 12.72 3.02
C THR A 122 10.42 13.77 2.94
N ARG A 123 10.11 14.22 1.71
CA ARG A 123 9.03 15.19 1.48
C ARG A 123 7.67 14.67 1.96
N PHE A 124 7.40 13.39 1.69
CA PHE A 124 6.20 12.70 2.16
C PHE A 124 6.61 11.58 3.12
N SER A 125 6.03 11.55 4.32
CA SER A 125 6.31 10.48 5.29
C SER A 125 5.98 9.11 4.75
N SER A 126 4.87 9.03 4.03
CA SER A 126 4.38 7.84 3.35
C SER A 126 3.48 8.23 2.19
N LEU A 127 3.16 7.27 1.32
CA LEU A 127 2.22 7.42 0.21
C LEU A 127 1.25 6.25 0.21
N ALA A 128 -0.02 6.52 0.54
CA ALA A 128 -1.08 5.54 0.47
C ALA A 128 -1.76 5.58 -0.89
N LEU A 129 -1.76 4.46 -1.60
CA LEU A 129 -2.34 4.29 -2.94
C LEU A 129 -3.36 3.16 -2.93
N SER A 130 -4.39 3.29 -3.74
CA SER A 130 -5.31 2.19 -4.03
C SER A 130 -5.97 2.35 -5.40
N SER A 131 -6.69 1.32 -5.83
CA SER A 131 -7.52 1.42 -7.03
C SER A 131 -8.80 2.22 -6.82
N ASP A 132 -9.32 2.24 -5.61
CA ASP A 132 -10.61 2.86 -5.28
C ASP A 132 -10.50 4.29 -4.75
N GLY A 133 -9.41 4.61 -4.07
CA GLY A 133 -9.15 5.92 -3.49
C GLY A 133 -9.94 6.25 -2.23
N GLY A 134 -9.49 7.29 -1.52
CA GLY A 134 -10.12 7.73 -0.28
C GLY A 134 -9.94 6.75 0.88
N VAL A 135 -10.84 6.81 1.86
CA VAL A 135 -10.80 5.94 3.05
C VAL A 135 -11.68 4.70 2.92
N GLY A 136 -12.70 4.74 2.06
CA GLY A 136 -13.68 3.66 1.95
C GLY A 136 -14.72 3.67 3.08
N MET A 137 -15.22 2.48 3.42
CA MET A 137 -16.20 2.28 4.48
C MET A 137 -15.57 1.58 5.69
N PRO A 138 -16.14 1.76 6.89
CA PRO A 138 -15.73 0.98 8.07
C PRO A 138 -15.71 -0.52 7.76
N THR A 139 -14.68 -1.24 8.20
CA THR A 139 -14.41 -2.67 7.94
C THR A 139 -14.08 -3.04 6.49
N ARG A 140 -14.12 -2.08 5.55
CA ARG A 140 -13.85 -2.28 4.12
C ARG A 140 -13.14 -1.07 3.53
N ALA A 141 -12.04 -0.68 4.16
CA ALA A 141 -11.29 0.49 3.76
C ALA A 141 -10.68 0.35 2.35
N ASN A 142 -10.53 1.48 1.70
CA ASN A 142 -9.82 1.61 0.42
C ASN A 142 -8.33 1.94 0.63
N THR A 143 -7.80 1.68 1.82
CA THR A 143 -6.42 1.95 2.19
C THR A 143 -5.87 0.83 3.07
N LEU A 144 -4.57 0.62 3.02
CA LEU A 144 -3.84 -0.26 3.94
C LEU A 144 -3.22 0.50 5.11
N SER A 145 -3.18 1.83 5.03
CA SER A 145 -2.48 2.71 5.95
C SER A 145 -3.42 3.23 7.03
N TYR A 146 -3.01 3.07 8.28
CA TYR A 146 -3.75 3.51 9.47
C TYR A 146 -2.83 4.30 10.38
N SER A 147 -3.31 5.46 10.86
CA SER A 147 -2.59 6.33 11.77
C SER A 147 -2.30 5.66 13.13
N SER A 148 -1.54 6.31 13.99
CA SER A 148 -1.26 5.82 15.36
C SER A 148 -2.53 5.71 16.20
N SER A 149 -3.57 6.48 15.89
CA SER A 149 -4.90 6.38 16.51
C SER A 149 -5.81 5.33 15.86
N GLY A 150 -5.33 4.57 14.87
CA GLY A 150 -6.09 3.54 14.17
C GLY A 150 -7.11 4.09 13.17
N GLN A 151 -6.95 5.35 12.74
CA GLN A 151 -7.80 5.95 11.71
C GLN A 151 -7.24 5.67 10.32
N PRO A 152 -8.09 5.35 9.33
CA PRO A 152 -7.64 5.08 7.97
C PRO A 152 -7.10 6.35 7.31
N ILE A 153 -5.91 6.25 6.69
CA ILE A 153 -5.30 7.34 5.93
C ILE A 153 -5.83 7.30 4.50
N PRO A 154 -6.35 8.42 3.96
CA PRO A 154 -6.87 8.45 2.60
C PRO A 154 -5.84 8.05 1.55
N SER A 155 -6.21 7.17 0.64
CA SER A 155 -5.37 6.74 -0.48
C SER A 155 -5.68 7.50 -1.76
N PHE A 156 -4.68 7.59 -2.65
CA PHE A 156 -4.83 8.16 -3.99
C PHE A 156 -5.01 7.04 -5.02
N ASN A 157 -5.88 7.27 -6.02
CA ASN A 157 -6.21 6.30 -7.06
C ASN A 157 -6.03 6.81 -8.50
N ARG A 158 -5.67 8.07 -8.69
CA ARG A 158 -5.52 8.68 -10.01
C ARG A 158 -4.06 9.01 -10.30
N PRO A 159 -3.46 8.42 -11.35
CA PRO A 159 -2.05 8.66 -11.69
C PRO A 159 -1.69 10.13 -11.83
N ALA A 160 -2.54 10.94 -12.49
CA ALA A 160 -2.30 12.37 -12.64
C ALA A 160 -2.19 13.10 -11.30
N ILE A 161 -3.04 12.74 -10.32
CA ILE A 161 -3.02 13.35 -8.98
C ILE A 161 -1.75 12.94 -8.23
N VAL A 162 -1.37 11.65 -8.30
CA VAL A 162 -0.14 11.15 -7.67
C VAL A 162 1.09 11.81 -8.27
N PHE A 163 1.16 11.90 -9.61
CA PHE A 163 2.24 12.58 -10.31
C PHE A 163 2.35 14.05 -9.90
N GLU A 164 1.24 14.80 -9.92
CA GLU A 164 1.21 16.21 -9.54
C GLU A 164 1.66 16.41 -8.08
N ARG A 165 1.22 15.52 -7.18
CA ARG A 165 1.64 15.56 -5.77
C ARG A 165 3.16 15.37 -5.63
N LEU A 166 3.72 14.37 -6.30
CA LEU A 166 5.14 14.00 -6.18
C LEU A 166 6.04 14.98 -6.94
N PHE A 167 5.69 15.34 -8.19
CA PHE A 167 6.58 15.96 -9.16
C PHE A 167 6.02 17.24 -9.78
N GLY A 168 4.70 17.48 -9.70
CA GLY A 168 4.03 18.61 -10.34
C GLY A 168 4.57 19.95 -9.87
N LEU A 169 4.66 20.86 -10.82
CA LEU A 169 5.02 22.27 -10.60
C LEU A 169 3.78 23.17 -10.59
N LYS A 170 2.63 22.61 -10.96
CA LYS A 170 1.34 23.35 -10.98
C LYS A 170 0.76 23.32 -9.58
N GLY A 171 0.57 24.46 -9.02
CA GLY A 171 -0.04 24.65 -7.70
C GLY A 171 -0.12 26.14 -7.42
N ASP A 172 -0.72 26.48 -6.30
CA ASP A 172 -0.66 27.85 -5.78
C ASP A 172 0.80 28.31 -5.67
N SER A 173 1.02 29.60 -5.76
CA SER A 173 2.37 30.15 -5.54
C SER A 173 2.91 29.67 -4.19
N ILE A 174 4.25 29.56 -4.07
CA ILE A 174 4.90 29.17 -2.81
C ILE A 174 4.37 30.02 -1.65
N GLU A 175 4.15 31.29 -1.89
CA GLU A 175 3.61 32.24 -0.90
C GLU A 175 2.17 31.87 -0.48
N ALA A 176 1.29 31.52 -1.41
CA ALA A 176 -0.07 31.09 -1.13
C ALA A 176 -0.08 29.77 -0.35
N GLN A 177 0.78 28.81 -0.72
CA GLN A 177 0.96 27.55 0.00
C GLN A 177 1.47 27.80 1.43
N ARG A 178 2.48 28.67 1.59
CA ARG A 178 3.02 29.05 2.91
C ARG A 178 1.94 29.67 3.79
N LYS A 179 1.15 30.61 3.24
CA LYS A 179 0.03 31.22 3.96
C LYS A 179 -1.03 30.18 4.37
N GLY A 180 -1.31 29.22 3.49
CA GLY A 180 -2.20 28.08 3.81
C GLY A 180 -1.70 27.25 4.96
N LEU A 181 -0.42 26.84 4.95
CA LEU A 181 0.21 26.06 6.01
C LEU A 181 0.23 26.80 7.34
N THR A 182 0.59 28.09 7.34
CA THR A 182 0.58 28.94 8.55
C THR A 182 -0.82 29.02 9.15
N ARG A 183 -1.83 29.24 8.31
CA ARG A 183 -3.24 29.28 8.79
C ARG A 183 -3.67 27.93 9.38
N THR A 184 -3.32 26.82 8.73
CA THR A 184 -3.63 25.48 9.25
C THR A 184 -2.94 25.24 10.58
N GLY A 185 -1.64 25.56 10.71
CA GLY A 185 -0.91 25.47 11.98
C GLY A 185 -1.59 26.26 13.10
N SER A 186 -1.96 27.52 12.84
CA SER A 186 -2.67 28.35 13.85
C SER A 186 -4.02 27.77 14.28
N HIS A 187 -4.76 27.13 13.36
CA HIS A 187 -6.01 26.46 13.71
C HIS A 187 -5.76 25.21 14.57
N LEU A 188 -4.69 24.45 14.29
CA LEU A 188 -4.32 23.27 15.07
C LEU A 188 -3.89 23.67 16.49
N ASP A 189 -3.10 24.72 16.66
CA ASP A 189 -2.70 25.27 17.96
C ASP A 189 -3.93 25.62 18.80
N LEU A 190 -4.89 26.33 18.20
CA LEU A 190 -6.13 26.70 18.87
C LEU A 190 -6.94 25.48 19.33
N LEU A 191 -7.06 24.47 18.44
CA LEU A 191 -7.75 23.21 18.77
C LEU A 191 -7.06 22.46 19.93
N LEU A 192 -5.73 22.42 19.92
CA LEU A 192 -4.95 21.76 20.99
C LEU A 192 -5.14 22.45 22.33
N ASP A 193 -5.21 23.77 22.37
CA ASP A 193 -5.40 24.53 23.62
C ASP A 193 -6.83 24.39 24.16
N GLU A 194 -7.84 24.46 23.31
CA GLU A 194 -9.22 24.18 23.68
C GLU A 194 -9.40 22.75 24.20
N ALA A 195 -8.79 21.78 23.53
CA ALA A 195 -8.85 20.38 23.93
C ALA A 195 -8.18 20.10 25.27
N LYS A 196 -7.04 20.74 25.58
CA LYS A 196 -6.40 20.68 26.91
C LYS A 196 -7.31 21.19 28.01
N SER A 197 -8.08 22.25 27.72
CA SER A 197 -9.07 22.80 28.67
C SER A 197 -10.24 21.85 28.88
N LEU A 198 -10.73 21.22 27.78
CA LEU A 198 -11.81 20.25 27.83
C LEU A 198 -11.40 18.98 28.57
N HIS A 199 -10.21 18.45 28.29
CA HIS A 199 -9.66 17.23 28.88
C HIS A 199 -9.75 17.24 30.41
N ARG A 200 -9.45 18.37 31.04
CA ARG A 200 -9.51 18.53 32.51
C ARG A 200 -10.93 18.44 33.10
N LYS A 201 -11.96 18.56 32.28
CA LYS A 201 -13.37 18.54 32.68
C LYS A 201 -14.06 17.20 32.39
N LEU A 202 -13.40 16.30 31.70
CA LEU A 202 -13.97 15.02 31.25
C LEU A 202 -13.67 13.89 32.22
N GLY A 203 -14.55 12.89 32.25
CA GLY A 203 -14.30 11.61 32.90
C GLY A 203 -13.31 10.75 32.10
N LYS A 204 -12.73 9.71 32.74
CA LYS A 204 -11.63 8.92 32.19
C LYS A 204 -11.90 8.36 30.77
N ASN A 205 -13.07 7.79 30.53
CA ASN A 205 -13.42 7.23 29.22
C ASN A 205 -13.47 8.27 28.09
N ASP A 206 -13.92 9.49 28.43
CA ASP A 206 -13.98 10.58 27.44
C ASP A 206 -12.62 11.26 27.28
N GLN A 207 -11.78 11.27 28.33
CA GLN A 207 -10.38 11.66 28.22
C GLN A 207 -9.63 10.74 27.24
N ASP A 208 -9.80 9.41 27.34
CA ASP A 208 -9.15 8.45 26.45
C ASP A 208 -9.57 8.67 24.97
N LYS A 209 -10.84 9.02 24.72
CA LYS A 209 -11.32 9.38 23.36
C LYS A 209 -10.72 10.69 22.87
N LEU A 210 -10.66 11.69 23.75
CA LEU A 210 -10.06 12.97 23.40
C LEU A 210 -8.57 12.84 23.14
N ASP A 211 -7.84 12.00 23.89
CA ASP A 211 -6.43 11.72 23.65
C ASP A 211 -6.18 11.06 22.29
N GLN A 212 -7.07 10.15 21.86
CA GLN A 212 -7.02 9.58 20.50
C GLN A 212 -7.22 10.66 19.43
N TYR A 213 -8.18 11.54 19.62
CA TYR A 213 -8.41 12.68 18.72
C TYR A 213 -7.19 13.60 18.68
N LEU A 214 -6.64 13.98 19.83
CA LEU A 214 -5.46 14.83 19.94
C LEU A 214 -4.21 14.20 19.31
N THR A 215 -4.09 12.88 19.35
CA THR A 215 -3.02 12.17 18.64
C THR A 215 -3.13 12.40 17.14
N SER A 216 -4.33 12.28 16.57
CA SER A 216 -4.56 12.57 15.13
C SER A 216 -4.29 14.03 14.79
N VAL A 217 -4.63 14.98 15.67
CA VAL A 217 -4.33 16.41 15.47
C VAL A 217 -2.81 16.65 15.43
N ARG A 218 -2.04 16.02 16.33
CA ARG A 218 -0.56 16.10 16.33
C ARG A 218 0.09 15.50 15.09
N GLU A 219 -0.46 14.42 14.54
CA GLU A 219 0.02 13.86 13.27
C GLU A 219 -0.15 14.85 12.12
N ILE A 220 -1.31 15.55 12.06
CA ILE A 220 -1.55 16.62 11.08
C ILE A 220 -0.58 17.79 11.28
N GLU A 221 -0.32 18.19 12.51
CA GLU A 221 0.64 19.24 12.85
C GLU A 221 2.05 18.90 12.31
N GLN A 222 2.52 17.66 12.56
CA GLN A 222 3.80 17.18 12.04
C GLN A 222 3.85 17.20 10.50
N ASP A 223 2.74 16.88 9.82
CA ASP A 223 2.64 16.93 8.37
C ASP A 223 2.67 18.37 7.83
N VAL A 224 2.04 19.31 8.54
CA VAL A 224 2.08 20.76 8.23
C VAL A 224 3.52 21.28 8.37
N GLU A 225 4.19 20.99 9.47
CA GLU A 225 5.58 21.36 9.69
C GLU A 225 6.53 20.76 8.63
N ARG A 226 6.35 19.48 8.29
CA ARG A 226 7.10 18.84 7.23
C ARG A 226 6.87 19.55 5.90
N SER A 227 5.61 19.80 5.54
CA SER A 227 5.25 20.49 4.31
C SER A 227 5.89 21.88 4.23
N ALA A 228 5.93 22.60 5.35
CA ALA A 228 6.58 23.90 5.44
C ALA A 228 8.12 23.81 5.20
N ARG A 229 8.80 22.82 5.80
CA ARG A 229 10.25 22.62 5.59
C ARG A 229 10.61 22.29 4.13
N TRP A 230 9.74 21.54 3.43
CA TRP A 230 9.97 21.15 2.06
C TRP A 230 9.45 22.13 1.01
N LEU A 231 8.77 23.21 1.45
CA LEU A 231 8.12 24.15 0.54
C LEU A 231 9.11 24.87 -0.39
N ASP A 232 10.28 25.27 0.16
CA ASP A 232 11.30 25.99 -0.59
C ASP A 232 12.25 25.05 -1.36
N MET A 233 12.12 23.74 -1.17
CA MET A 233 12.92 22.77 -1.90
C MET A 233 12.21 22.39 -3.20
N PRO A 234 12.86 22.50 -4.36
CA PRO A 234 12.22 22.13 -5.62
C PRO A 234 11.84 20.65 -5.64
N LYS A 235 10.74 20.34 -6.28
CA LYS A 235 10.37 18.95 -6.55
C LYS A 235 11.29 18.37 -7.62
N PRO A 236 11.59 17.05 -7.56
CA PRO A 236 12.38 16.39 -8.60
C PRO A 236 11.75 16.54 -9.97
N LYS A 237 12.57 16.78 -11.00
CA LYS A 237 12.11 16.79 -12.38
C LYS A 237 12.09 15.37 -12.93
N VAL A 238 10.94 14.94 -13.42
CA VAL A 238 10.72 13.59 -13.97
C VAL A 238 10.11 13.73 -15.37
N ASN A 239 10.61 12.92 -16.32
CA ASN A 239 9.99 12.84 -17.64
C ASN A 239 8.71 12.00 -17.55
N ALA A 240 7.58 12.63 -17.85
CA ALA A 240 6.25 12.03 -17.82
C ALA A 240 5.78 11.45 -19.17
N GLU A 241 6.56 11.60 -20.27
CA GLU A 241 6.10 11.23 -21.62
C GLU A 241 5.68 9.78 -21.77
N LYS A 242 6.29 8.89 -20.97
CA LYS A 242 5.98 7.45 -21.00
C LYS A 242 4.93 7.03 -19.98
N LEU A 243 4.41 7.96 -19.18
CA LEU A 243 3.42 7.69 -18.15
C LEU A 243 2.01 7.93 -18.70
N ALA A 244 1.13 6.93 -18.59
CA ALA A 244 -0.28 7.10 -18.94
C ALA A 244 -1.02 7.79 -17.77
N LEU A 245 -0.78 9.09 -17.60
CA LEU A 245 -1.34 9.86 -16.48
C LEU A 245 -2.86 10.01 -16.54
N ASP A 246 -3.44 9.85 -17.72
CA ASP A 246 -4.87 9.82 -17.99
C ASP A 246 -5.51 8.44 -17.80
N ALA A 247 -4.70 7.41 -17.49
CA ALA A 247 -5.22 6.06 -17.26
C ALA A 247 -6.21 6.03 -16.09
N ASP A 248 -7.27 5.28 -16.30
CA ASP A 248 -8.40 5.15 -15.39
C ASP A 248 -8.88 3.68 -15.29
N ASN A 249 -10.07 3.50 -14.75
CA ASN A 249 -10.69 2.19 -14.55
C ASN A 249 -11.10 1.49 -15.85
N GLU A 250 -11.26 2.22 -16.93
CA GLU A 250 -11.56 1.66 -18.27
C GLU A 250 -10.28 1.13 -18.94
N THR A 251 -9.12 1.53 -18.42
CA THR A 251 -7.81 1.06 -18.88
C THR A 251 -6.99 0.43 -17.73
N PRO A 252 -7.50 -0.61 -17.04
CA PRO A 252 -6.93 -1.10 -15.79
C PRO A 252 -5.47 -1.55 -15.89
N GLY A 253 -5.07 -2.12 -17.01
CA GLY A 253 -3.68 -2.48 -17.25
C GLY A 253 -2.76 -1.24 -17.23
N LYS A 254 -3.11 -0.20 -17.99
CA LYS A 254 -2.35 1.07 -17.99
C LYS A 254 -2.34 1.72 -16.62
N LEU A 255 -3.49 1.73 -15.93
CA LEU A 255 -3.62 2.29 -14.58
C LEU A 255 -2.65 1.62 -13.61
N ILE A 256 -2.66 0.27 -13.55
CA ILE A 256 -1.80 -0.48 -12.62
C ILE A 256 -0.31 -0.22 -12.91
N TYR A 257 0.13 -0.36 -14.16
CA TYR A 257 1.54 -0.17 -14.52
C TYR A 257 2.00 1.27 -14.32
N THR A 258 1.17 2.28 -14.63
CA THR A 258 1.52 3.69 -14.35
C THR A 258 1.65 3.96 -12.85
N MET A 259 0.77 3.38 -12.01
CA MET A 259 0.90 3.51 -10.56
C MET A 259 2.20 2.85 -10.06
N LEU A 260 2.59 1.69 -10.60
CA LEU A 260 3.86 1.04 -10.26
C LEU A 260 5.08 1.86 -10.70
N ASP A 261 5.02 2.50 -11.87
CA ASP A 261 6.06 3.43 -12.32
C ASP A 261 6.17 4.65 -11.37
N LEU A 262 5.05 5.20 -10.93
CA LEU A 262 5.04 6.31 -9.97
C LEU A 262 5.61 5.91 -8.61
N ILE A 263 5.38 4.67 -8.15
CA ILE A 263 6.01 4.12 -6.94
C ILE A 263 7.52 4.05 -7.13
N ALA A 264 7.99 3.46 -8.22
CA ALA A 264 9.42 3.35 -8.52
C ALA A 264 10.10 4.73 -8.61
N LEU A 265 9.46 5.70 -9.26
CA LEU A 265 9.96 7.08 -9.35
C LEU A 265 9.97 7.79 -7.99
N ALA A 266 8.97 7.54 -7.13
CA ALA A 266 8.94 8.11 -5.79
C ALA A 266 10.13 7.64 -4.95
N PHE A 267 10.56 6.39 -5.08
CA PHE A 267 11.74 5.84 -4.43
C PHE A 267 13.03 6.36 -5.05
N GLN A 268 13.15 6.32 -6.38
CA GLN A 268 14.32 6.84 -7.09
C GLN A 268 14.63 8.29 -6.72
N THR A 269 13.61 9.10 -6.48
CA THR A 269 13.75 10.52 -6.14
C THR A 269 13.79 10.79 -4.64
N ASP A 270 13.72 9.75 -3.81
CA ASP A 270 13.62 9.84 -2.34
C ASP A 270 12.48 10.78 -1.88
N SER A 271 11.41 10.83 -2.67
CA SER A 271 10.22 11.64 -2.35
C SER A 271 9.46 11.07 -1.16
N THR A 272 9.45 9.75 -1.03
CA THR A 272 9.00 8.98 0.14
C THR A 272 9.74 7.65 0.20
N ARG A 273 9.75 7.02 1.37
CA ARG A 273 10.35 5.68 1.59
C ARG A 273 9.32 4.62 1.94
N PHE A 274 8.06 5.00 2.13
CA PHE A 274 6.99 4.07 2.49
C PHE A 274 5.81 4.26 1.55
N VAL A 275 5.43 3.19 0.87
CA VAL A 275 4.29 3.18 -0.04
C VAL A 275 3.41 1.98 0.23
N THR A 276 2.12 2.20 0.34
CA THR A 276 1.11 1.13 0.30
C THR A 276 0.34 1.20 -1.00
N TYR A 277 0.06 0.05 -1.62
CA TYR A 277 -0.78 -0.02 -2.80
C TYR A 277 -1.80 -1.14 -2.69
N GLN A 278 -3.06 -0.79 -2.52
CA GLN A 278 -4.18 -1.72 -2.44
C GLN A 278 -4.86 -1.87 -3.80
N LEU A 279 -4.78 -3.07 -4.39
CA LEU A 279 -5.58 -3.43 -5.55
C LEU A 279 -6.89 -4.04 -5.09
N ALA A 280 -7.98 -3.34 -5.32
CA ALA A 280 -9.34 -3.60 -4.87
C ALA A 280 -9.52 -3.63 -3.34
N SER A 281 -10.59 -3.00 -2.89
CA SER A 281 -11.07 -3.13 -1.51
C SER A 281 -11.88 -4.41 -1.34
N MET A 282 -12.10 -4.83 -0.10
CA MET A 282 -12.97 -5.98 0.21
C MET A 282 -14.48 -5.65 0.09
N HIS A 283 -14.81 -4.54 -0.56
CA HIS A 283 -16.19 -4.04 -0.71
C HIS A 283 -17.03 -4.83 -1.74
N GLY A 284 -16.54 -5.96 -2.23
CA GLY A 284 -17.25 -6.79 -3.20
C GLY A 284 -17.43 -6.08 -4.54
N ALA A 285 -18.65 -6.13 -5.10
CA ALA A 285 -18.93 -5.58 -6.42
C ALA A 285 -18.75 -4.07 -6.58
N ILE A 286 -18.62 -3.32 -5.47
CA ILE A 286 -18.50 -1.86 -5.51
C ILE A 286 -17.04 -1.43 -5.78
N SER A 287 -16.05 -2.23 -5.37
CA SER A 287 -14.65 -1.92 -5.67
C SER A 287 -14.40 -1.92 -7.16
N ILE A 288 -13.80 -0.85 -7.64
CA ILE A 288 -13.51 -0.63 -9.07
C ILE A 288 -12.60 -1.72 -9.62
N ALA A 289 -11.52 -2.03 -8.90
CA ALA A 289 -10.57 -3.06 -9.33
C ALA A 289 -11.14 -4.48 -9.26
N ASN A 290 -12.31 -4.67 -8.67
CA ASN A 290 -13.00 -5.96 -8.73
C ASN A 290 -13.37 -6.35 -10.18
N LYS A 291 -13.55 -5.37 -11.06
CA LYS A 291 -13.82 -5.56 -12.49
C LYS A 291 -12.58 -5.81 -13.34
N PHE A 292 -11.38 -5.57 -12.82
CA PHE A 292 -10.13 -5.65 -13.57
C PHE A 292 -9.82 -7.02 -14.21
N PRO A 293 -10.31 -8.18 -13.71
CA PRO A 293 -10.15 -9.43 -14.44
C PRO A 293 -10.74 -9.43 -15.86
N SER A 294 -11.63 -8.48 -16.19
CA SER A 294 -12.14 -8.30 -17.57
C SER A 294 -11.03 -8.05 -18.59
N LEU A 295 -9.88 -7.46 -18.17
CA LEU A 295 -8.72 -7.26 -19.06
C LEU A 295 -8.13 -8.60 -19.58
N LEU A 296 -8.41 -9.72 -18.88
CA LEU A 296 -8.04 -11.07 -19.29
C LEU A 296 -9.20 -11.80 -19.97
N GLY A 297 -10.28 -11.11 -20.31
CA GLY A 297 -11.49 -11.68 -20.94
C GLY A 297 -12.42 -12.40 -19.98
N PHE A 298 -12.26 -12.25 -18.65
CA PHE A 298 -13.19 -12.85 -17.70
C PHE A 298 -14.47 -12.03 -17.56
N ALA A 299 -15.62 -12.72 -17.69
CA ALA A 299 -16.92 -12.13 -17.38
C ALA A 299 -17.18 -12.00 -15.86
N LYS A 300 -16.47 -12.80 -15.05
CA LYS A 300 -16.55 -12.75 -13.59
C LYS A 300 -15.55 -11.73 -13.05
N ASP A 301 -15.97 -11.00 -12.05
CA ASP A 301 -15.11 -10.12 -11.27
C ASP A 301 -14.14 -10.90 -10.36
N ALA A 302 -13.22 -10.21 -9.73
CA ALA A 302 -12.19 -10.83 -8.86
C ALA A 302 -12.79 -11.62 -7.69
N HIS A 303 -13.91 -11.15 -7.14
CA HIS A 303 -14.65 -11.82 -6.08
C HIS A 303 -15.30 -13.13 -6.60
N GLY A 304 -15.97 -13.06 -7.74
CA GLY A 304 -16.55 -14.23 -8.39
C GLY A 304 -15.51 -15.27 -8.82
N LEU A 305 -14.31 -14.84 -9.24
CA LEU A 305 -13.18 -15.73 -9.51
C LEU A 305 -12.70 -16.42 -8.23
N ALA A 306 -12.60 -15.69 -7.10
CA ALA A 306 -12.18 -16.26 -5.83
C ALA A 306 -13.16 -17.32 -5.30
N HIS A 307 -14.47 -17.07 -5.41
CA HIS A 307 -15.50 -18.06 -5.04
C HIS A 307 -15.46 -19.31 -5.92
N GLY A 308 -15.06 -19.19 -7.17
CA GLY A 308 -14.88 -20.30 -8.10
C GLY A 308 -13.59 -21.10 -7.94
N ALA A 309 -12.59 -20.55 -7.24
CA ALA A 309 -11.19 -21.02 -7.26
C ALA A 309 -10.95 -22.43 -6.70
N GLY A 310 -11.91 -23.01 -5.99
CA GLY A 310 -11.75 -24.32 -5.36
C GLY A 310 -12.07 -25.51 -6.25
N LYS A 311 -12.59 -25.35 -7.47
CA LYS A 311 -13.13 -26.45 -8.28
C LYS A 311 -12.78 -26.32 -9.77
N GLY A 312 -12.14 -27.35 -10.32
CA GLY A 312 -11.89 -27.53 -11.76
C GLY A 312 -11.31 -26.27 -12.43
N LYS A 313 -11.87 -25.88 -13.57
CA LYS A 313 -11.48 -24.65 -14.29
C LYS A 313 -11.55 -23.36 -13.47
N GLY A 314 -12.26 -23.34 -12.35
CA GLY A 314 -12.27 -22.19 -11.45
C GLY A 314 -10.90 -21.94 -10.81
N ALA A 315 -10.15 -23.00 -10.48
CA ALA A 315 -8.77 -22.89 -10.01
C ALA A 315 -7.84 -22.31 -11.07
N GLU A 316 -8.00 -22.75 -12.33
CA GLU A 316 -7.25 -22.18 -13.47
C GLU A 316 -7.59 -20.71 -13.69
N ASN A 317 -8.88 -20.35 -13.71
CA ASN A 317 -9.31 -18.97 -13.94
C ASN A 317 -8.79 -18.02 -12.84
N ARG A 318 -8.87 -18.44 -11.58
CA ARG A 318 -8.28 -17.68 -10.48
C ARG A 318 -6.76 -17.64 -10.60
N GLY A 319 -6.12 -18.76 -10.94
CA GLY A 319 -4.67 -18.84 -11.15
C GLY A 319 -4.17 -17.92 -12.26
N LYS A 320 -4.92 -17.74 -13.35
CA LYS A 320 -4.59 -16.74 -14.39
C LYS A 320 -4.64 -15.31 -13.88
N TRP A 321 -5.60 -15.00 -13.02
CA TRP A 321 -5.64 -13.69 -12.36
C TRP A 321 -4.48 -13.50 -11.38
N ASP A 322 -4.14 -14.53 -10.61
CA ASP A 322 -2.97 -14.53 -9.72
C ASP A 322 -1.66 -14.37 -10.51
N LEU A 323 -1.53 -15.05 -11.66
CA LEU A 323 -0.41 -14.89 -12.59
C LEU A 323 -0.24 -13.43 -13.03
N TYR A 324 -1.32 -12.80 -13.50
CA TYR A 324 -1.30 -11.38 -13.88
C TYR A 324 -0.87 -10.47 -12.72
N GLN A 325 -1.33 -10.75 -11.50
CA GLN A 325 -0.91 -9.98 -10.31
C GLN A 325 0.58 -10.17 -10.02
N THR A 326 1.09 -11.37 -10.27
CA THR A 326 2.52 -11.68 -10.12
C THR A 326 3.35 -11.00 -11.21
N GLU A 327 2.86 -10.91 -12.45
CA GLU A 327 3.49 -10.13 -13.52
C GLU A 327 3.61 -8.65 -13.15
N CYS A 328 2.57 -8.07 -12.54
CA CYS A 328 2.62 -6.71 -12.02
C CYS A 328 3.67 -6.54 -10.89
N LEU A 329 3.79 -7.52 -9.99
CA LEU A 329 4.83 -7.53 -8.95
C LEU A 329 6.23 -7.63 -9.58
N THR A 330 6.41 -8.57 -10.48
CA THR A 330 7.67 -8.78 -11.21
C THR A 330 8.09 -7.51 -11.97
N TYR A 331 7.13 -6.82 -12.59
CA TYR A 331 7.40 -5.54 -13.25
C TYR A 331 7.98 -4.51 -12.26
N LEU A 332 7.39 -4.35 -11.08
CA LEU A 332 7.92 -3.42 -10.08
C LEU A 332 9.33 -3.83 -9.63
N ILE A 333 9.55 -5.08 -9.30
CA ILE A 333 10.86 -5.62 -8.92
C ILE A 333 11.89 -5.30 -10.01
N LYS A 334 11.57 -5.59 -11.25
CA LYS A 334 12.42 -5.31 -12.41
C LYS A 334 12.72 -3.81 -12.53
N ARG A 335 11.69 -2.95 -12.44
CA ARG A 335 11.88 -1.49 -12.50
C ARG A 335 12.86 -0.99 -11.43
N LEU A 336 12.73 -1.47 -10.19
CA LEU A 336 13.61 -1.08 -9.10
C LEU A 336 15.02 -1.64 -9.27
N SER A 337 15.19 -2.85 -9.82
CA SER A 337 16.50 -3.45 -10.09
C SER A 337 17.26 -2.74 -11.22
N GLU A 338 16.56 -2.13 -12.16
CA GLU A 338 17.15 -1.35 -13.27
C GLU A 338 17.52 0.09 -12.90
N MET A 339 17.01 0.60 -11.77
CA MET A 339 17.29 1.94 -11.27
C MET A 339 18.55 1.93 -10.42
N LYS A 340 19.56 2.71 -10.81
CA LYS A 340 20.83 2.80 -10.05
C LYS A 340 20.67 3.61 -8.78
N GLU A 341 21.28 3.13 -7.70
CA GLU A 341 21.44 3.81 -6.43
C GLU A 341 22.82 3.48 -5.84
N GLY A 342 23.73 4.47 -5.82
CA GLY A 342 25.13 4.24 -5.45
C GLY A 342 25.78 3.19 -6.35
N ASP A 343 26.39 2.18 -5.74
CA ASP A 343 27.04 1.06 -6.43
C ASP A 343 26.06 -0.07 -6.78
N GLY A 344 24.81 0.00 -6.34
CA GLY A 344 23.78 -1.00 -6.54
C GLY A 344 22.56 -0.48 -7.29
N SER A 345 21.43 -1.06 -6.97
CA SER A 345 20.11 -0.68 -7.48
C SER A 345 19.20 -0.19 -6.36
N VAL A 346 18.11 0.49 -6.73
CA VAL A 346 17.06 0.86 -5.76
C VAL A 346 16.45 -0.38 -5.10
N LEU A 347 16.39 -1.51 -5.83
CA LEU A 347 15.89 -2.77 -5.27
C LEU A 347 16.74 -3.28 -4.10
N ASP A 348 18.06 -3.11 -4.15
CA ASP A 348 18.97 -3.59 -3.10
C ASP A 348 18.71 -2.91 -1.73
N ASN A 349 18.05 -1.75 -1.76
CA ASN A 349 17.66 -0.97 -0.58
C ASN A 349 16.13 -0.89 -0.42
N THR A 350 15.37 -1.79 -1.03
CA THR A 350 13.91 -1.81 -0.99
C THR A 350 13.41 -3.15 -0.49
N CYS A 351 12.46 -3.14 0.43
CA CYS A 351 11.72 -4.32 0.84
C CYS A 351 10.31 -4.25 0.26
N ILE A 352 9.92 -5.27 -0.50
CA ILE A 352 8.57 -5.37 -1.07
C ILE A 352 7.79 -6.46 -0.35
N PHE A 353 6.75 -6.09 0.38
CA PHE A 353 5.83 -7.01 1.03
C PHE A 353 4.54 -7.12 0.22
N TYR A 354 4.33 -8.26 -0.40
CA TYR A 354 3.17 -8.54 -1.25
C TYR A 354 2.32 -9.67 -0.69
N GLY A 355 1.00 -9.57 -0.78
CA GLY A 355 0.14 -10.67 -0.38
C GLY A 355 -1.34 -10.38 -0.33
N SER A 356 -2.06 -11.23 0.38
CA SER A 356 -3.48 -11.11 0.67
C SER A 356 -3.78 -11.50 2.12
N SER A 357 -4.77 -10.86 2.71
CA SER A 357 -5.29 -11.20 4.04
C SER A 357 -6.18 -12.45 4.04
N ASN A 358 -6.41 -13.06 2.89
CA ASN A 358 -7.13 -14.31 2.74
C ASN A 358 -6.31 -15.29 1.91
N SER A 359 -6.30 -16.56 2.30
CA SER A 359 -5.66 -17.62 1.51
C SER A 359 -6.60 -18.15 0.43
N LYS A 360 -7.76 -18.63 0.80
CA LYS A 360 -8.76 -19.18 -0.11
C LYS A 360 -10.10 -18.51 0.16
N THR A 361 -10.63 -17.79 -0.81
CA THR A 361 -11.88 -17.05 -0.70
C THR A 361 -11.90 -16.13 0.52
N HIS A 362 -12.48 -16.55 1.64
CA HIS A 362 -12.64 -15.78 2.87
C HIS A 362 -11.89 -16.41 4.07
N ASN A 363 -10.87 -17.20 3.82
CA ASN A 363 -10.11 -17.87 4.88
C ASN A 363 -8.94 -16.98 5.34
N ASN A 364 -8.98 -16.55 6.60
CA ASN A 364 -8.01 -15.68 7.24
C ASN A 364 -6.81 -16.44 7.84
N THR A 365 -6.46 -17.60 7.31
CA THR A 365 -5.31 -18.39 7.73
C THR A 365 -4.39 -18.67 6.55
N ASN A 366 -3.12 -18.95 6.81
CA ASN A 366 -2.14 -19.26 5.77
C ASN A 366 -2.13 -18.20 4.65
N TYR A 367 -1.83 -16.97 5.02
CA TYR A 367 -1.79 -15.87 4.05
C TYR A 367 -0.78 -16.14 2.95
N PRO A 368 -1.14 -15.90 1.67
CA PRO A 368 -0.19 -15.93 0.58
C PRO A 368 0.66 -14.67 0.63
N LEU A 369 1.93 -14.81 1.04
CA LEU A 369 2.83 -13.67 1.25
C LEU A 369 4.13 -13.87 0.48
N ILE A 370 4.65 -12.79 -0.07
CA ILE A 370 5.97 -12.69 -0.69
C ILE A 370 6.70 -11.52 -0.06
N LEU A 371 7.96 -11.74 0.28
CA LEU A 371 8.93 -10.73 0.62
C LEU A 371 10.01 -10.72 -0.49
N ALA A 372 10.25 -9.57 -1.07
CA ALA A 372 11.26 -9.37 -2.10
C ALA A 372 12.16 -8.18 -1.74
#